data_ef8d00b901a023a89d1304b4ce15d677
#
_entry.id   ef8d00b901a023a89d1304b4ce15d677
#
_cell.length_a   1.000
_cell.length_b   1.000
_cell.length_c   1.000
_cell.angle_alpha   90.00
_cell.angle_beta   90.00
_cell.angle_gamma   90.00
#
_symmetry.space_group_name_H-M   'P 1'
#
loop_
_entity.id
_entity.type
_entity.pdbx_description
1 polymer ?
#
loop_
_entity_poly.entity_id
_entity_poly.type
_entity_poly.pdbx_seq_one_letter_code
_entity_poly.pdbx_strand_id
1 'polypeptide(L)'
;MKMSKKVLSVVLACMMLLGAISCAAYAKTSAEADTHLQFNENGEFKILQIADMQDGFPMKLVTKNLIKKAIETQNPDLVVLTGDNINGTAGKSVTYATAINEFMSIFENYGVPVAAVLGNHDAEGSITRAQQIAVYEKYDCFVGCAGEDMGNYTCGTYYVPLYSSTDAEDMIFNIWMIDSGDYNKENDLGGYAAVTKEQIEWYKTAEATLTAANGGETVPSFMFQHIVVPEIFDALEPADETTGTCSAEINGEMVYYKLPEGAKGVLPEYPCPPNYNNGQFDAFYENGNVLGMFFGHDHNNTYEIDYKGIKLVNTPGAGFATYNSENIGVRTITLNENDLTTFETEVVTYLNLFEGDNAAMALYELNSDTTSTWTKIVAFFKYLVYAVQNLAGNFQF
;
A
#
# COMPACT_ATOMS: atom_id res chain seq x y z
N MET A 1 37.33 -31.59 -17.68
CA MET A 1 36.83 -32.26 -16.47
C MET A 1 35.35 -31.96 -16.40
N LYS A 2 34.45 -32.92 -16.64
CA LYS A 2 33.01 -32.67 -16.57
C LYS A 2 32.59 -32.72 -15.12
N MET A 3 32.19 -31.58 -14.54
CA MET A 3 31.55 -31.55 -13.21
C MET A 3 30.33 -32.47 -13.19
N SER A 4 30.18 -33.27 -12.13
CA SER A 4 29.01 -34.14 -11.99
C SER A 4 27.76 -33.29 -11.78
N LYS A 5 26.60 -33.74 -12.25
CA LYS A 5 25.32 -33.06 -12.07
C LYS A 5 25.00 -32.76 -10.58
N LYS A 6 25.47 -33.60 -9.66
CA LYS A 6 25.31 -33.38 -8.20
C LYS A 6 26.13 -32.20 -7.67
N VAL A 7 27.35 -31.98 -8.22
CA VAL A 7 28.18 -30.83 -7.80
C VAL A 7 27.58 -29.53 -8.37
N LEU A 8 27.02 -29.57 -9.59
CA LEU A 8 26.32 -28.39 -10.16
C LEU A 8 25.06 -28.03 -9.39
N SER A 9 24.27 -29.01 -8.94
CA SER A 9 23.08 -28.79 -8.12
C SER A 9 23.41 -28.19 -6.73
N VAL A 10 24.47 -28.65 -6.10
CA VAL A 10 24.92 -28.11 -4.79
C VAL A 10 25.47 -26.69 -4.96
N VAL A 11 26.18 -26.38 -6.03
CA VAL A 11 26.68 -25.02 -6.31
C VAL A 11 25.53 -24.08 -6.65
N LEU A 12 24.50 -24.52 -7.40
CA LEU A 12 23.29 -23.74 -7.65
C LEU A 12 22.48 -23.49 -6.37
N ALA A 13 22.32 -24.51 -5.52
CA ALA A 13 21.64 -24.37 -4.23
C ALA A 13 22.40 -23.43 -3.28
N CYS A 14 23.74 -23.48 -3.26
CA CYS A 14 24.55 -22.56 -2.47
C CYS A 14 24.51 -21.12 -3.00
N MET A 15 24.42 -20.91 -4.32
CA MET A 15 24.25 -19.56 -4.90
C MET A 15 22.84 -19.00 -4.68
N MET A 16 21.80 -19.84 -4.67
CA MET A 16 20.44 -19.44 -4.35
C MET A 16 20.28 -19.14 -2.84
N LEU A 17 20.93 -19.90 -1.95
CA LEU A 17 20.99 -19.59 -0.53
C LEU A 17 21.75 -18.29 -0.24
N LEU A 18 22.81 -17.98 -0.99
CA LEU A 18 23.55 -16.72 -0.87
C LEU A 18 22.75 -15.52 -1.36
N GLY A 19 21.87 -15.69 -2.37
CA GLY A 19 20.93 -14.66 -2.84
C GLY A 19 19.81 -14.39 -1.82
N ALA A 20 19.24 -15.42 -1.22
CA ALA A 20 18.23 -15.29 -0.16
C ALA A 20 18.81 -14.69 1.14
N ILE A 21 20.07 -15.02 1.47
CA ILE A 21 20.80 -14.44 2.62
C ILE A 21 21.13 -12.96 2.37
N SER A 22 21.25 -12.47 1.12
CA SER A 22 21.54 -11.07 0.87
C SER A 22 20.32 -10.16 1.12
N CYS A 23 19.10 -10.62 0.92
CA CYS A 23 17.91 -9.88 1.31
C CYS A 23 17.69 -9.87 2.85
N ALA A 24 17.96 -11.00 3.50
CA ALA A 24 17.96 -11.10 4.97
C ALA A 24 19.17 -10.43 5.64
N ALA A 25 20.30 -10.27 4.92
CA ALA A 25 21.54 -9.70 5.47
C ALA A 25 21.66 -8.19 5.30
N TYR A 26 20.72 -7.53 4.60
CA TYR A 26 20.58 -6.07 4.60
C TYR A 26 19.47 -5.58 5.54
N ALA A 27 18.76 -6.48 6.20
CA ALA A 27 18.00 -6.14 7.38
C ALA A 27 19.01 -5.70 8.46
N LYS A 28 18.98 -4.42 8.77
CA LYS A 28 19.63 -3.70 9.87
C LYS A 28 20.69 -4.51 10.65
N THR A 29 21.96 -4.21 10.48
CA THR A 29 23.04 -4.65 11.35
C THR A 29 23.07 -3.86 12.68
N SER A 30 21.92 -3.54 13.24
CA SER A 30 21.78 -3.15 14.62
C SER A 30 21.05 -4.30 15.34
N ALA A 31 21.78 -4.96 16.19
CA ALA A 31 21.39 -6.17 16.90
C ALA A 31 20.29 -5.95 17.95
N GLU A 32 19.08 -5.47 17.61
CA GLU A 32 18.02 -5.38 18.63
C GLU A 32 16.63 -4.98 18.14
N ALA A 33 16.37 -4.81 16.85
CA ALA A 33 14.98 -4.73 16.39
C ALA A 33 14.62 -6.03 15.68
N ASP A 34 14.24 -7.02 16.46
CA ASP A 34 13.59 -8.24 15.98
C ASP A 34 12.16 -7.88 15.55
N THR A 35 12.03 -7.34 14.34
CA THR A 35 10.74 -7.06 13.72
C THR A 35 10.19 -8.32 13.07
N HIS A 36 10.17 -9.39 13.84
CA HIS A 36 9.60 -10.65 13.45
C HIS A 36 8.08 -10.54 13.49
N LEU A 37 7.44 -10.48 12.30
CA LEU A 37 5.99 -10.36 12.20
C LEU A 37 5.36 -11.73 12.39
N GLN A 38 4.50 -11.85 13.38
CA GLN A 38 3.92 -13.11 13.82
C GLN A 38 2.41 -12.91 14.07
N PHE A 39 1.61 -13.93 13.75
CA PHE A 39 0.22 -13.97 14.18
C PHE A 39 0.14 -13.85 15.70
N ASN A 40 -0.89 -13.16 16.20
CA ASN A 40 -1.08 -12.99 17.63
C ASN A 40 -1.57 -14.30 18.29
N GLU A 41 -1.68 -14.31 19.61
CA GLU A 41 -2.10 -15.49 20.40
C GLU A 41 -3.51 -16.02 20.05
N ASN A 42 -4.33 -15.23 19.37
CA ASN A 42 -5.66 -15.64 18.87
C ASN A 42 -5.61 -16.18 17.44
N GLY A 43 -4.44 -16.22 16.82
CA GLY A 43 -4.25 -16.61 15.42
C GLY A 43 -4.68 -15.56 14.42
N GLU A 44 -4.74 -14.29 14.81
CA GLU A 44 -5.09 -13.18 13.93
C GLU A 44 -3.87 -12.32 13.58
N PHE A 45 -3.88 -11.75 12.38
CA PHE A 45 -2.93 -10.72 11.95
C PHE A 45 -3.68 -9.63 11.20
N LYS A 46 -3.57 -8.40 11.67
CA LYS A 46 -4.29 -7.25 11.13
C LYS A 46 -3.35 -6.27 10.44
N ILE A 47 -3.60 -6.00 9.17
CA ILE A 47 -2.90 -5.00 8.36
C ILE A 47 -3.78 -3.75 8.26
N LEU A 48 -3.17 -2.57 8.41
CA LEU A 48 -3.77 -1.28 8.09
C LEU A 48 -3.10 -0.73 6.83
N GLN A 49 -3.78 -0.78 5.69
CA GLN A 49 -3.31 -0.18 4.46
C GLN A 49 -3.66 1.31 4.43
N ILE A 50 -2.67 2.14 4.16
CA ILE A 50 -2.78 3.58 3.97
C ILE A 50 -2.23 3.90 2.58
N ALA A 51 -3.08 4.44 1.71
CA ALA A 51 -2.72 4.84 0.35
C ALA A 51 -2.78 6.35 0.20
N ASP A 52 -1.99 6.90 -0.70
CA ASP A 52 -2.16 8.26 -1.23
C ASP A 52 -2.32 9.34 -0.14
N MET A 53 -1.43 9.34 0.84
CA MET A 53 -1.40 10.42 1.83
C MET A 53 -1.11 11.76 1.15
N GLN A 54 -0.27 11.77 0.13
CA GLN A 54 0.12 12.89 -0.72
C GLN A 54 0.27 14.22 0.04
N ASP A 55 0.73 14.15 1.27
CA ASP A 55 0.86 15.34 2.11
C ASP A 55 2.30 15.90 2.03
N GLY A 56 2.48 17.13 2.42
CA GLY A 56 3.77 17.80 2.44
C GLY A 56 4.29 18.00 3.84
N PHE A 57 5.16 19.01 3.97
CA PHE A 57 5.60 19.47 5.28
C PHE A 57 5.23 20.95 5.49
N PRO A 58 4.54 21.31 6.59
CA PRO A 58 3.99 20.39 7.61
C PRO A 58 2.77 19.61 7.06
N MET A 59 2.62 18.35 7.50
CA MET A 59 1.46 17.53 7.18
C MET A 59 0.17 18.20 7.69
N LYS A 60 -0.91 18.14 6.91
CA LYS A 60 -2.21 18.66 7.33
C LYS A 60 -2.70 17.98 8.61
N LEU A 61 -3.22 18.77 9.53
CA LEU A 61 -3.72 18.26 10.82
C LEU A 61 -4.82 17.20 10.62
N VAL A 62 -5.68 17.36 9.62
CA VAL A 62 -6.76 16.43 9.32
C VAL A 62 -6.23 15.07 8.86
N THR A 63 -5.22 15.02 7.98
CA THR A 63 -4.53 13.78 7.57
C THR A 63 -3.85 13.10 8.76
N LYS A 64 -3.13 13.90 9.55
CA LYS A 64 -2.46 13.43 10.78
C LYS A 64 -3.44 12.82 11.78
N ASN A 65 -4.61 13.44 11.97
CA ASN A 65 -5.65 12.93 12.86
C ASN A 65 -6.24 11.61 12.33
N LEU A 66 -6.49 11.52 11.01
CA LEU A 66 -6.96 10.28 10.38
C LEU A 66 -6.02 9.11 10.70
N ILE A 67 -4.72 9.26 10.41
CA ILE A 67 -3.72 8.20 10.62
C ILE A 67 -3.67 7.79 12.08
N LYS A 68 -3.55 8.74 13.01
CA LYS A 68 -3.48 8.46 14.45
C LYS A 68 -4.73 7.74 14.94
N LYS A 69 -5.91 8.25 14.56
CA LYS A 69 -7.18 7.66 14.98
C LYS A 69 -7.36 6.26 14.41
N ALA A 70 -6.95 6.02 13.15
CA ALA A 70 -7.00 4.70 12.54
C ALA A 70 -6.10 3.71 13.31
N ILE A 71 -4.85 4.07 13.63
CA ILE A 71 -3.95 3.22 14.42
C ILE A 71 -4.57 2.90 15.79
N GLU A 72 -5.05 3.94 16.50
CA GLU A 72 -5.63 3.81 17.84
C GLU A 72 -6.87 2.91 17.89
N THR A 73 -7.71 2.98 16.85
CA THR A 73 -8.99 2.26 16.85
C THR A 73 -8.89 0.88 16.21
N GLN A 74 -8.02 0.72 15.19
CA GLN A 74 -7.88 -0.55 14.48
C GLN A 74 -6.83 -1.46 15.12
N ASN A 75 -5.87 -0.90 15.87
CA ASN A 75 -4.78 -1.63 16.54
C ASN A 75 -4.11 -2.64 15.59
N PRO A 76 -3.49 -2.18 14.48
CA PRO A 76 -2.89 -3.07 13.50
C PRO A 76 -1.58 -3.68 13.99
N ASP A 77 -1.28 -4.89 13.50
CA ASP A 77 0.01 -5.56 13.67
C ASP A 77 1.05 -5.07 12.64
N LEU A 78 0.58 -4.54 11.51
CA LEU A 78 1.40 -3.95 10.44
C LEU A 78 0.65 -2.80 9.76
N VAL A 79 1.35 -1.71 9.50
CA VAL A 79 0.90 -0.67 8.55
C VAL A 79 1.57 -0.90 7.21
N VAL A 80 0.78 -0.88 6.12
CA VAL A 80 1.30 -0.94 4.75
C VAL A 80 0.99 0.38 4.05
N LEU A 81 2.05 1.09 3.65
CA LEU A 81 1.94 2.30 2.84
C LEU A 81 2.04 1.91 1.36
N THR A 82 0.99 2.17 0.59
CA THR A 82 0.90 1.76 -0.82
C THR A 82 1.19 2.89 -1.81
N GLY A 83 2.13 3.74 -1.48
CA GLY A 83 2.64 4.77 -2.40
C GLY A 83 1.90 6.08 -2.37
N ASP A 84 2.44 7.05 -3.12
CA ASP A 84 2.06 8.44 -3.10
C ASP A 84 2.00 8.98 -1.67
N ASN A 85 3.07 8.65 -0.93
CA ASN A 85 3.18 9.00 0.49
C ASN A 85 3.44 10.50 0.66
N ILE A 86 4.05 11.15 -0.35
CA ILE A 86 4.41 12.56 -0.36
C ILE A 86 3.80 13.24 -1.58
N ASN A 87 3.41 14.49 -1.42
CA ASN A 87 2.99 15.32 -2.54
C ASN A 87 4.19 15.70 -3.42
N GLY A 88 4.14 15.37 -4.72
CA GLY A 88 5.19 15.64 -5.70
C GLY A 88 5.59 17.12 -5.83
N THR A 89 4.73 18.05 -5.46
CA THR A 89 5.01 19.49 -5.47
C THR A 89 5.83 19.97 -4.27
N ALA A 90 6.15 19.15 -3.30
CA ALA A 90 6.96 19.51 -2.14
C ALA A 90 8.41 19.97 -2.49
N GLY A 91 8.85 19.75 -3.70
CA GLY A 91 9.79 20.53 -4.54
C GLY A 91 11.25 20.66 -4.10
N LYS A 92 11.65 20.34 -2.87
CA LYS A 92 13.05 20.40 -2.42
C LYS A 92 13.40 19.17 -1.58
N SER A 93 14.62 18.65 -1.75
CA SER A 93 15.11 17.45 -1.05
C SER A 93 14.95 17.49 0.48
N VAL A 94 15.17 18.64 1.09
CA VAL A 94 14.96 18.84 2.55
C VAL A 94 13.50 18.70 2.93
N THR A 95 12.58 19.17 2.09
CA THR A 95 11.14 19.07 2.35
C THR A 95 10.65 17.64 2.25
N TYR A 96 11.13 16.87 1.28
CA TYR A 96 10.80 15.44 1.13
C TYR A 96 11.22 14.62 2.35
N ALA A 97 12.49 14.67 2.71
CA ALA A 97 12.99 13.97 3.90
C ALA A 97 12.27 14.41 5.18
N THR A 98 11.90 15.69 5.28
CA THR A 98 11.18 16.23 6.44
C THR A 98 9.74 15.72 6.47
N ALA A 99 9.07 15.64 5.33
CA ALA A 99 7.72 15.07 5.23
C ALA A 99 7.72 13.58 5.62
N ILE A 100 8.66 12.79 5.10
CA ILE A 100 8.81 11.38 5.50
C ILE A 100 9.06 11.27 7.00
N ASN A 101 9.97 12.08 7.56
CA ASN A 101 10.25 12.07 8.99
C ASN A 101 9.01 12.43 9.82
N GLU A 102 8.14 13.32 9.33
CA GLU A 102 6.93 13.71 10.07
C GLU A 102 5.96 12.54 10.21
N PHE A 103 5.61 11.86 9.10
CA PHE A 103 4.66 10.75 9.20
C PHE A 103 5.29 9.47 9.77
N MET A 104 6.55 9.14 9.47
CA MET A 104 7.23 7.98 10.05
C MET A 104 7.35 8.11 11.57
N SER A 105 7.58 9.33 12.10
CA SER A 105 7.57 9.57 13.54
C SER A 105 6.22 9.25 14.20
N ILE A 106 5.12 9.30 13.47
CA ILE A 106 3.82 8.87 14.01
C ILE A 106 3.87 7.37 14.28
N PHE A 107 4.21 6.57 13.29
CA PHE A 107 4.26 5.11 13.40
C PHE A 107 5.27 4.65 14.45
N GLU A 108 6.45 5.25 14.47
CA GLU A 108 7.49 4.99 15.48
C GLU A 108 6.97 5.25 16.90
N ASN A 109 6.25 6.36 17.13
CA ASN A 109 5.69 6.70 18.44
C ASN A 109 4.58 5.72 18.90
N TYR A 110 3.87 5.10 17.96
CA TYR A 110 2.90 4.04 18.28
C TYR A 110 3.56 2.66 18.37
N GLY A 111 4.82 2.51 17.96
CA GLY A 111 5.53 1.25 17.94
C GLY A 111 4.93 0.23 16.97
N VAL A 112 4.26 0.68 15.90
CA VAL A 112 3.64 -0.18 14.91
C VAL A 112 4.60 -0.41 13.73
N PRO A 113 4.85 -1.66 13.32
CA PRO A 113 5.67 -1.97 12.15
C PRO A 113 5.11 -1.36 10.87
N VAL A 114 5.99 -0.92 9.95
CA VAL A 114 5.63 -0.28 8.69
C VAL A 114 6.36 -0.93 7.52
N ALA A 115 5.60 -1.40 6.52
CA ALA A 115 6.11 -1.71 5.18
C ALA A 115 5.66 -0.63 4.20
N ALA A 116 6.44 -0.31 3.18
CA ALA A 116 6.09 0.73 2.22
C ALA A 116 6.56 0.42 0.81
N VAL A 117 5.75 0.79 -0.17
CA VAL A 117 6.13 1.01 -1.57
C VAL A 117 5.97 2.49 -1.92
N LEU A 118 6.55 2.90 -3.04
CA LEU A 118 6.47 4.28 -3.53
C LEU A 118 5.51 4.36 -4.71
N GLY A 119 4.80 5.48 -4.83
CA GLY A 119 3.93 5.79 -5.96
C GLY A 119 4.59 6.69 -6.99
N ASN A 120 3.80 7.18 -7.95
CA ASN A 120 4.29 8.03 -9.04
C ASN A 120 4.61 9.45 -8.55
N HIS A 121 3.84 10.03 -7.62
CA HIS A 121 4.13 11.35 -7.06
C HIS A 121 5.35 11.37 -6.14
N ASP A 122 5.71 10.25 -5.53
CA ASP A 122 6.97 10.13 -4.78
C ASP A 122 8.19 10.32 -5.68
N ALA A 123 8.08 10.04 -7.00
CA ALA A 123 9.16 10.20 -7.97
C ALA A 123 9.30 11.62 -8.55
N GLU A 124 8.35 12.53 -8.31
CA GLU A 124 8.34 13.88 -8.89
C GLU A 124 9.28 14.86 -8.19
N GLY A 125 9.83 14.46 -7.06
CA GLY A 125 10.67 15.32 -6.24
C GLY A 125 12.15 15.32 -6.61
N SER A 126 12.94 15.98 -5.75
CA SER A 126 14.37 16.18 -5.96
C SER A 126 15.24 15.11 -5.31
N ILE A 127 14.65 14.15 -4.58
CA ILE A 127 15.35 12.98 -4.03
C ILE A 127 14.91 11.72 -4.76
N THR A 128 15.85 10.83 -4.99
CA THR A 128 15.55 9.56 -5.68
C THR A 128 14.73 8.63 -4.79
N ARG A 129 14.07 7.63 -5.39
CA ARG A 129 13.35 6.57 -4.68
C ARG A 129 14.26 5.90 -3.63
N ALA A 130 15.49 5.55 -3.99
CA ALA A 130 16.48 5.00 -3.06
C ALA A 130 16.82 5.94 -1.90
N GLN A 131 16.93 7.25 -2.16
CA GLN A 131 17.15 8.24 -1.09
C GLN A 131 15.94 8.37 -0.16
N GLN A 132 14.73 8.18 -0.68
CA GLN A 132 13.52 8.15 0.14
C GLN A 132 13.52 6.92 1.05
N ILE A 133 13.72 5.71 0.49
CA ILE A 133 13.80 4.48 1.29
C ILE A 133 14.89 4.60 2.36
N ALA A 134 16.04 5.18 2.05
CA ALA A 134 17.08 5.44 3.05
C ALA A 134 16.66 6.42 4.19
N VAL A 135 15.55 7.17 4.03
CA VAL A 135 14.93 7.91 5.14
C VAL A 135 14.04 7.00 5.97
N TYR A 136 13.23 6.14 5.34
CA TYR A 136 12.41 5.15 6.04
C TYR A 136 13.26 4.20 6.89
N GLU A 137 14.38 3.71 6.35
CA GLU A 137 15.32 2.80 7.04
C GLU A 137 15.97 3.37 8.32
N LYS A 138 15.79 4.65 8.62
CA LYS A 138 16.23 5.26 9.88
C LYS A 138 15.29 4.98 11.05
N TYR A 139 14.10 4.47 10.79
CA TYR A 139 13.07 4.19 11.79
C TYR A 139 13.08 2.72 12.16
N ASP A 140 13.05 2.43 13.45
CA ASP A 140 13.06 1.06 13.95
C ASP A 140 11.77 0.32 13.58
N CYS A 141 10.66 1.04 13.45
CA CYS A 141 9.39 0.50 12.99
C CYS A 141 9.38 0.10 11.51
N PHE A 142 10.34 0.53 10.68
CA PHE A 142 10.34 0.19 9.25
C PHE A 142 10.86 -1.23 9.02
N VAL A 143 9.98 -2.12 8.53
CA VAL A 143 10.31 -3.52 8.24
C VAL A 143 10.65 -3.78 6.76
N GLY A 144 10.55 -2.76 5.92
CA GLY A 144 10.92 -2.83 4.50
C GLY A 144 12.40 -2.63 4.22
N CYS A 145 12.76 -2.69 2.96
CA CYS A 145 14.10 -2.41 2.46
C CYS A 145 14.08 -1.85 1.04
N ALA A 146 15.25 -1.41 0.55
CA ALA A 146 15.38 -0.96 -0.83
C ALA A 146 15.14 -2.09 -1.86
N GLY A 147 15.27 -3.35 -1.45
CA GLY A 147 15.20 -4.49 -2.35
C GLY A 147 16.47 -4.69 -3.18
N GLU A 148 16.42 -5.61 -4.14
CA GLU A 148 17.53 -5.83 -5.08
C GLU A 148 17.54 -4.76 -6.16
N ASP A 149 18.72 -4.42 -6.68
CA ASP A 149 18.85 -3.54 -7.85
C ASP A 149 18.47 -4.31 -9.11
N MET A 150 17.27 -4.10 -9.58
CA MET A 150 16.73 -4.70 -10.82
C MET A 150 16.58 -3.65 -11.93
N GLY A 151 17.22 -2.48 -11.81
CA GLY A 151 17.12 -1.36 -12.74
C GLY A 151 16.15 -0.27 -12.32
N ASN A 152 15.53 0.41 -13.27
CA ASN A 152 14.55 1.48 -12.98
C ASN A 152 13.32 0.90 -12.32
N TYR A 153 12.72 1.67 -11.40
CA TYR A 153 11.45 1.35 -10.72
C TYR A 153 11.46 0.10 -9.83
N THR A 154 12.59 -0.25 -9.26
CA THR A 154 12.70 -1.48 -8.46
C THR A 154 13.00 -1.24 -6.99
N CYS A 155 13.22 0.02 -6.62
CA CYS A 155 13.55 0.38 -5.26
C CYS A 155 12.29 0.31 -4.36
N GLY A 156 12.29 -0.65 -3.43
CA GLY A 156 11.12 -0.98 -2.60
C GLY A 156 10.35 -2.21 -3.11
N THR A 157 10.99 -3.06 -3.94
CA THR A 157 10.48 -4.40 -4.26
C THR A 157 11.14 -5.42 -3.34
N TYR A 158 10.34 -6.03 -2.45
CA TYR A 158 10.77 -6.99 -1.43
C TYR A 158 9.59 -7.83 -0.94
N TYR A 159 9.84 -8.73 0.00
CA TYR A 159 8.77 -9.47 0.64
C TYR A 159 8.91 -9.45 2.17
N VAL A 160 7.79 -9.66 2.86
CA VAL A 160 7.69 -9.64 4.33
C VAL A 160 7.03 -10.95 4.77
N PRO A 161 7.78 -11.87 5.37
CA PRO A 161 7.22 -13.13 5.86
C PRO A 161 6.42 -12.91 7.15
N LEU A 162 5.34 -13.68 7.30
CA LEU A 162 4.56 -13.75 8.53
C LEU A 162 4.64 -15.16 9.10
N TYR A 163 4.88 -15.25 10.40
CA TYR A 163 5.13 -16.50 11.10
C TYR A 163 3.94 -16.91 11.96
N SER A 164 3.83 -18.21 12.22
CA SER A 164 2.78 -18.80 13.04
C SER A 164 2.78 -18.23 14.46
N SER A 165 1.60 -18.10 15.08
CA SER A 165 1.45 -17.65 16.47
C SER A 165 2.18 -18.55 17.47
N THR A 166 2.46 -19.81 17.11
CA THR A 166 3.02 -20.84 17.99
C THR A 166 4.48 -21.19 17.69
N ASP A 167 4.98 -20.83 16.51
CA ASP A 167 6.36 -21.12 16.09
C ASP A 167 6.93 -19.96 15.25
N ALA A 168 7.87 -19.25 15.82
CA ALA A 168 8.51 -18.11 15.20
C ALA A 168 9.41 -18.46 13.99
N GLU A 169 9.73 -19.73 13.78
CA GLU A 169 10.49 -20.21 12.62
C GLU A 169 9.58 -20.75 11.50
N ASP A 170 8.27 -20.92 11.78
CA ASP A 170 7.28 -21.43 10.84
C ASP A 170 6.62 -20.31 10.06
N MET A 171 7.14 -20.01 8.86
CA MET A 171 6.55 -19.03 7.94
C MET A 171 5.30 -19.61 7.28
N ILE A 172 4.13 -19.06 7.61
CA ILE A 172 2.84 -19.56 7.13
C ILE A 172 2.15 -18.62 6.13
N PHE A 173 2.63 -17.40 5.99
CA PHE A 173 2.09 -16.40 5.05
C PHE A 173 3.20 -15.47 4.57
N ASN A 174 3.00 -14.82 3.41
CA ASN A 174 3.95 -13.85 2.89
C ASN A 174 3.26 -12.61 2.32
N ILE A 175 3.92 -11.46 2.36
CA ILE A 175 3.47 -10.20 1.78
C ILE A 175 4.50 -9.75 0.74
N TRP A 176 4.08 -9.67 -0.52
CA TRP A 176 4.87 -9.12 -1.61
C TRP A 176 4.67 -7.61 -1.69
N MET A 177 5.74 -6.85 -1.56
CA MET A 177 5.79 -5.41 -1.75
C MET A 177 6.44 -5.14 -3.11
N ILE A 178 5.67 -4.58 -4.07
CA ILE A 178 6.13 -4.41 -5.45
C ILE A 178 6.13 -2.92 -5.81
N ASP A 179 7.28 -2.38 -6.16
CA ASP A 179 7.38 -1.05 -6.74
C ASP A 179 6.78 -1.06 -8.15
N SER A 180 5.60 -0.48 -8.32
CA SER A 180 4.91 -0.38 -9.62
C SER A 180 5.46 0.73 -10.53
N GLY A 181 6.51 1.42 -10.09
CA GLY A 181 7.12 2.48 -10.87
C GLY A 181 6.40 3.84 -10.78
N ASP A 182 6.69 4.69 -11.76
CA ASP A 182 6.10 6.02 -11.90
C ASP A 182 5.48 6.18 -13.31
N TYR A 183 5.95 7.13 -14.11
CA TYR A 183 5.51 7.35 -15.49
C TYR A 183 6.28 6.46 -16.47
N ASN A 184 5.58 5.98 -17.51
CA ASN A 184 6.18 5.16 -18.53
C ASN A 184 7.32 5.87 -19.27
N LYS A 185 8.50 5.28 -19.27
CA LYS A 185 9.72 5.73 -19.95
C LYS A 185 10.32 4.63 -20.85
N GLU A 186 9.64 3.49 -20.92
CA GLU A 186 10.15 2.31 -21.66
C GLU A 186 9.71 2.27 -23.12
N ASN A 187 8.58 2.90 -23.43
CA ASN A 187 7.99 2.94 -24.77
C ASN A 187 7.18 4.19 -25.03
N ASP A 188 6.69 4.37 -26.25
CA ASP A 188 5.96 5.57 -26.70
C ASP A 188 4.45 5.55 -26.35
N LEU A 189 3.97 4.62 -25.54
CA LEU A 189 2.55 4.49 -25.20
C LEU A 189 2.08 5.51 -24.16
N GLY A 190 3.02 6.20 -23.50
CA GLY A 190 2.71 7.14 -22.42
C GLY A 190 2.05 6.47 -21.19
N GLY A 191 1.46 7.27 -20.32
CA GLY A 191 0.82 6.79 -19.09
C GLY A 191 1.82 6.36 -18.02
N TYR A 192 1.42 5.37 -17.22
CA TYR A 192 2.21 4.88 -16.10
C TYR A 192 3.10 3.70 -16.48
N ALA A 193 4.16 3.46 -15.71
CA ALA A 193 5.03 2.31 -15.85
C ALA A 193 4.28 1.03 -15.42
N ALA A 194 4.56 -0.08 -16.10
CA ALA A 194 4.18 -1.41 -15.65
C ALA A 194 5.32 -2.03 -14.83
N VAL A 195 4.97 -2.92 -13.91
CA VAL A 195 5.96 -3.78 -13.23
C VAL A 195 6.85 -4.44 -14.28
N THR A 196 8.16 -4.36 -14.10
CA THR A 196 9.14 -4.79 -15.09
C THR A 196 9.21 -6.31 -15.21
N LYS A 197 9.71 -6.80 -16.33
CA LYS A 197 9.95 -8.24 -16.51
C LYS A 197 10.97 -8.78 -15.51
N GLU A 198 11.94 -7.95 -15.15
CA GLU A 198 12.97 -8.27 -14.16
C GLU A 198 12.35 -8.48 -12.78
N GLN A 199 11.39 -7.62 -12.37
CA GLN A 199 10.64 -7.79 -11.11
C GLN A 199 9.76 -9.04 -11.13
N ILE A 200 9.14 -9.36 -12.27
CA ILE A 200 8.33 -10.57 -12.43
C ILE A 200 9.21 -11.83 -12.29
N GLU A 201 10.39 -11.85 -12.91
CA GLU A 201 11.34 -12.96 -12.78
C GLU A 201 11.95 -13.05 -11.37
N TRP A 202 12.17 -11.90 -10.71
CA TRP A 202 12.55 -11.87 -9.31
C TRP A 202 11.47 -12.51 -8.43
N TYR A 203 10.19 -12.13 -8.61
CA TYR A 203 9.06 -12.73 -7.90
C TYR A 203 9.04 -14.24 -8.05
N LYS A 204 9.10 -14.76 -9.29
CA LYS A 204 9.11 -16.21 -9.56
C LYS A 204 10.27 -16.93 -8.87
N THR A 205 11.44 -16.29 -8.83
CA THR A 205 12.64 -16.85 -8.19
C THR A 205 12.51 -16.84 -6.66
N ALA A 206 12.05 -15.75 -6.10
CA ALA A 206 11.84 -15.59 -4.65
C ALA A 206 10.76 -16.58 -4.16
N GLU A 207 9.65 -16.68 -4.88
CA GLU A 207 8.57 -17.59 -4.57
C GLU A 207 9.00 -19.06 -4.62
N ALA A 208 9.71 -19.47 -5.67
CA ALA A 208 10.26 -20.81 -5.75
C ALA A 208 11.23 -21.11 -4.59
N THR A 209 11.93 -20.10 -4.09
CA THR A 209 12.82 -20.23 -2.93
C THR A 209 12.01 -20.41 -1.65
N LEU A 210 10.95 -19.63 -1.45
CA LEU A 210 10.05 -19.78 -0.30
C LEU A 210 9.33 -21.13 -0.31
N THR A 211 8.79 -21.55 -1.45
CA THR A 211 8.19 -22.88 -1.64
C THR A 211 9.18 -23.99 -1.29
N ALA A 212 10.44 -23.89 -1.75
CA ALA A 212 11.45 -24.91 -1.41
C ALA A 212 11.79 -24.92 0.08
N ALA A 213 11.83 -23.76 0.72
CA ALA A 213 12.04 -23.65 2.18
C ALA A 213 10.85 -24.20 2.97
N ASN A 214 9.63 -24.08 2.43
CA ASN A 214 8.38 -24.59 3.01
C ASN A 214 8.09 -26.06 2.61
N GLY A 215 9.13 -26.86 2.40
CA GLY A 215 8.95 -28.30 2.14
C GLY A 215 8.37 -28.65 0.77
N GLY A 216 8.25 -27.71 -0.15
CA GLY A 216 7.69 -27.86 -1.50
C GLY A 216 6.24 -27.40 -1.63
N GLU A 217 5.63 -26.89 -0.57
CA GLU A 217 4.28 -26.32 -0.58
C GLU A 217 4.36 -24.80 -0.74
N THR A 218 3.53 -24.22 -1.61
CA THR A 218 3.45 -22.76 -1.80
C THR A 218 2.93 -22.08 -0.54
N VAL A 219 3.47 -20.89 -0.24
CA VAL A 219 3.04 -20.08 0.90
C VAL A 219 1.97 -19.10 0.44
N PRO A 220 0.75 -19.11 1.03
CA PRO A 220 -0.29 -18.13 0.69
C PRO A 220 0.22 -16.71 0.93
N SER A 221 -0.25 -15.77 0.12
CA SER A 221 0.33 -14.43 0.12
C SER A 221 -0.65 -13.33 -0.28
N PHE A 222 -0.28 -12.10 0.08
CA PHE A 222 -0.82 -10.86 -0.50
C PHE A 222 0.23 -10.17 -1.36
N MET A 223 -0.24 -9.30 -2.28
CA MET A 223 0.62 -8.38 -3.01
C MET A 223 0.12 -6.95 -2.82
N PHE A 224 1.05 -6.04 -2.49
CA PHE A 224 0.80 -4.60 -2.36
C PHE A 224 1.65 -3.83 -3.36
N GLN A 225 1.03 -2.93 -4.11
CA GLN A 225 1.69 -1.98 -4.99
C GLN A 225 0.83 -0.72 -5.11
N HIS A 226 1.36 0.33 -5.75
CA HIS A 226 0.63 1.59 -5.91
C HIS A 226 -0.35 1.52 -7.07
N ILE A 227 0.12 1.33 -8.30
CA ILE A 227 -0.67 1.40 -9.54
C ILE A 227 -1.33 0.04 -9.80
N VAL A 228 -2.62 0.04 -10.12
CA VAL A 228 -3.40 -1.16 -10.41
C VAL A 228 -2.91 -1.87 -11.69
N VAL A 229 -3.10 -3.19 -11.77
CA VAL A 229 -2.76 -3.99 -12.96
C VAL A 229 -3.73 -3.73 -14.12
N PRO A 230 -3.28 -3.85 -15.40
CA PRO A 230 -4.15 -3.64 -16.57
C PRO A 230 -5.39 -4.55 -16.62
N GLU A 231 -5.32 -5.73 -16.02
CA GLU A 231 -6.41 -6.70 -15.93
C GLU A 231 -7.64 -6.19 -15.17
N ILE A 232 -7.55 -5.03 -14.53
CA ILE A 232 -8.73 -4.39 -13.91
C ILE A 232 -9.86 -4.20 -14.92
N PHE A 233 -9.55 -3.87 -16.20
CA PHE A 233 -10.58 -3.69 -17.23
C PHE A 233 -11.21 -5.01 -17.68
N ASP A 234 -10.53 -6.14 -17.52
CA ASP A 234 -11.10 -7.47 -17.73
C ASP A 234 -12.01 -7.89 -16.57
N ALA A 235 -11.76 -7.36 -15.38
CA ALA A 235 -12.52 -7.62 -14.16
C ALA A 235 -13.78 -6.73 -14.04
N LEU A 236 -13.81 -5.58 -14.70
CA LEU A 236 -14.93 -4.65 -14.71
C LEU A 236 -15.96 -5.01 -15.79
N GLU A 237 -17.22 -4.59 -15.59
CA GLU A 237 -18.25 -4.70 -16.62
C GLU A 237 -18.31 -3.42 -17.47
N PRO A 238 -18.22 -3.52 -18.81
CA PRO A 238 -18.53 -2.42 -19.70
C PRO A 238 -19.98 -1.92 -19.47
N ALA A 239 -20.16 -0.61 -19.55
CA ALA A 239 -21.44 0.04 -19.27
C ALA A 239 -21.74 1.12 -20.32
N ASP A 240 -22.85 1.80 -20.17
CA ASP A 240 -23.21 2.99 -20.94
C ASP A 240 -23.33 4.23 -20.03
N GLU A 241 -23.62 5.40 -20.63
CA GLU A 241 -23.76 6.66 -19.91
C GLU A 241 -24.79 6.61 -18.75
N THR A 242 -25.76 5.70 -18.81
CA THR A 242 -26.84 5.61 -17.82
C THR A 242 -26.57 4.61 -16.70
N THR A 243 -25.70 3.63 -16.93
CA THR A 243 -25.40 2.53 -16.01
C THR A 243 -23.96 2.51 -15.52
N GLY A 244 -23.06 3.25 -16.17
CA GLY A 244 -21.66 3.38 -15.77
C GLY A 244 -21.50 4.17 -14.47
N THR A 245 -20.59 3.72 -13.63
CA THR A 245 -20.22 4.43 -12.39
C THR A 245 -18.95 5.25 -12.53
N CYS A 246 -18.11 4.91 -13.52
CA CYS A 246 -16.97 5.73 -13.95
C CYS A 246 -16.89 5.80 -15.47
N SER A 247 -16.16 6.79 -15.98
CA SER A 247 -15.97 6.99 -17.42
C SER A 247 -14.66 7.70 -17.73
N ALA A 248 -14.17 7.51 -18.95
CA ALA A 248 -13.06 8.26 -19.53
C ALA A 248 -13.28 8.49 -21.04
N GLU A 249 -12.64 9.51 -21.58
CA GLU A 249 -12.54 9.71 -23.02
C GLU A 249 -11.28 9.01 -23.57
N ILE A 250 -11.49 7.97 -24.37
CA ILE A 250 -10.42 7.18 -24.98
C ILE A 250 -10.52 7.32 -26.50
N ASN A 251 -9.49 7.89 -27.13
CA ASN A 251 -9.44 8.14 -28.59
C ASN A 251 -10.64 8.94 -29.12
N GLY A 252 -11.22 9.84 -28.33
CA GLY A 252 -12.37 10.67 -28.72
C GLY A 252 -13.73 10.00 -28.51
N GLU A 253 -13.77 8.83 -27.90
CA GLU A 253 -15.00 8.13 -27.52
C GLU A 253 -15.10 8.01 -26.00
N MET A 254 -16.30 8.22 -25.45
CA MET A 254 -16.56 8.00 -24.03
C MET A 254 -16.73 6.49 -23.77
N VAL A 255 -15.96 5.97 -22.85
CA VAL A 255 -16.09 4.60 -22.34
C VAL A 255 -16.58 4.65 -20.90
N TYR A 256 -17.41 3.68 -20.52
CA TYR A 256 -18.06 3.60 -19.23
C TYR A 256 -17.86 2.20 -18.65
N TYR A 257 -17.61 2.13 -17.36
CA TYR A 257 -17.50 0.88 -16.61
C TYR A 257 -18.31 0.94 -15.32
N LYS A 258 -18.63 -0.23 -14.80
CA LYS A 258 -19.23 -0.45 -13.49
C LYS A 258 -18.64 -1.70 -12.83
N LEU A 259 -18.88 -1.85 -11.55
CA LEU A 259 -18.51 -3.06 -10.82
C LEU A 259 -19.34 -4.25 -11.30
N PRO A 260 -18.75 -5.47 -11.40
CA PRO A 260 -19.49 -6.69 -11.68
C PRO A 260 -20.39 -7.08 -10.50
N GLU A 261 -21.38 -7.94 -10.76
CA GLU A 261 -22.23 -8.51 -9.72
C GLU A 261 -21.38 -9.26 -8.68
N GLY A 262 -21.65 -9.02 -7.40
CA GLY A 262 -20.93 -9.63 -6.28
C GLY A 262 -19.66 -8.86 -5.82
N ALA A 263 -19.20 -7.88 -6.59
CA ALA A 263 -18.15 -6.98 -6.13
C ALA A 263 -18.65 -6.09 -4.98
N LYS A 264 -17.72 -5.65 -4.13
CA LYS A 264 -18.01 -4.71 -3.03
C LYS A 264 -17.36 -3.35 -3.28
N GLY A 265 -17.79 -2.34 -2.50
CA GLY A 265 -17.25 -1.00 -2.58
C GLY A 265 -17.85 -0.16 -3.71
N VAL A 266 -17.13 0.87 -4.16
CA VAL A 266 -17.57 1.79 -5.21
C VAL A 266 -16.47 2.07 -6.23
N LEU A 267 -16.86 2.47 -7.44
CA LEU A 267 -15.99 2.78 -8.58
C LEU A 267 -16.40 4.13 -9.20
N PRO A 268 -16.23 5.26 -8.49
CA PRO A 268 -16.55 6.58 -9.06
C PRO A 268 -15.43 7.15 -9.94
N GLU A 269 -14.23 6.60 -9.86
CA GLU A 269 -13.05 7.04 -10.61
C GLU A 269 -12.65 6.00 -11.63
N TYR A 270 -12.32 6.46 -12.86
CA TYR A 270 -11.84 5.56 -13.92
C TYR A 270 -10.46 5.03 -13.54
N PRO A 271 -10.24 3.71 -13.46
CA PRO A 271 -8.94 3.16 -13.09
C PRO A 271 -7.83 3.56 -14.06
N CYS A 272 -6.65 3.86 -13.51
CA CYS A 272 -5.51 4.34 -14.26
C CYS A 272 -4.32 3.36 -14.25
N PRO A 273 -4.46 2.14 -14.82
CA PRO A 273 -3.35 1.21 -14.96
C PRO A 273 -2.34 1.67 -16.02
N PRO A 274 -1.20 0.98 -16.13
CA PRO A 274 -0.28 1.14 -17.26
C PRO A 274 -0.96 0.87 -18.61
N ASN A 275 -0.52 1.60 -19.66
CA ASN A 275 -1.01 1.41 -21.03
C ASN A 275 -0.41 0.15 -21.73
N TYR A 276 0.40 -0.61 -21.03
CA TYR A 276 1.00 -1.86 -21.51
C TYR A 276 1.10 -2.88 -20.36
N ASN A 277 1.28 -4.15 -20.71
CA ASN A 277 1.26 -5.25 -19.77
C ASN A 277 2.51 -6.13 -19.99
N ASN A 278 3.24 -6.38 -18.92
CA ASN A 278 4.41 -7.27 -18.93
C ASN A 278 4.08 -8.69 -18.41
N GLY A 279 2.82 -8.98 -18.06
CA GLY A 279 2.34 -10.29 -17.59
C GLY A 279 2.48 -10.47 -16.07
N GLN A 280 2.40 -9.38 -15.30
CA GLN A 280 2.48 -9.45 -13.84
C GLN A 280 1.33 -10.29 -13.26
N PHE A 281 0.08 -9.97 -13.60
CA PHE A 281 -1.07 -10.70 -13.07
C PHE A 281 -1.01 -12.19 -13.42
N ASP A 282 -0.66 -12.52 -14.65
CA ASP A 282 -0.54 -13.92 -15.09
C ASP A 282 0.50 -14.69 -14.27
N ALA A 283 1.65 -14.07 -13.95
CA ALA A 283 2.68 -14.70 -13.13
C ALA A 283 2.19 -15.01 -11.71
N PHE A 284 1.41 -14.11 -11.09
CA PHE A 284 0.81 -14.35 -9.78
C PHE A 284 -0.31 -15.40 -9.84
N TYR A 285 -1.13 -15.34 -10.89
CA TYR A 285 -2.22 -16.29 -11.11
C TYR A 285 -1.72 -17.71 -11.36
N GLU A 286 -0.70 -17.88 -12.20
CA GLU A 286 -0.09 -19.18 -12.51
C GLU A 286 0.55 -19.85 -11.30
N ASN A 287 1.07 -19.06 -10.37
CA ASN A 287 1.63 -19.57 -9.11
C ASN A 287 0.54 -20.04 -8.12
N GLY A 288 -0.63 -19.40 -8.14
CA GLY A 288 -1.84 -19.87 -7.48
C GLY A 288 -1.88 -19.68 -5.95
N ASN A 289 -0.96 -18.92 -5.36
CA ASN A 289 -0.88 -18.68 -3.92
C ASN A 289 -1.21 -17.24 -3.49
N VAL A 290 -1.45 -16.33 -4.43
CA VAL A 290 -1.81 -14.94 -4.13
C VAL A 290 -3.32 -14.81 -3.95
N LEU A 291 -3.76 -14.46 -2.74
CA LEU A 291 -5.17 -14.31 -2.39
C LEU A 291 -5.75 -12.95 -2.80
N GLY A 292 -4.92 -11.91 -2.75
CA GLY A 292 -5.33 -10.55 -3.06
C GLY A 292 -4.18 -9.65 -3.50
N MET A 293 -4.51 -8.75 -4.42
CA MET A 293 -3.64 -7.68 -4.89
C MET A 293 -4.26 -6.34 -4.46
N PHE A 294 -3.51 -5.56 -3.69
CA PHE A 294 -3.98 -4.33 -3.05
C PHE A 294 -3.28 -3.12 -3.66
N PHE A 295 -4.07 -2.11 -4.01
CA PHE A 295 -3.65 -0.92 -4.73
C PHE A 295 -4.02 0.38 -4.01
N GLY A 296 -3.38 1.48 -4.39
CA GLY A 296 -3.79 2.88 -4.16
C GLY A 296 -4.09 3.56 -5.50
N HIS A 297 -3.51 4.75 -5.71
CA HIS A 297 -3.49 5.51 -6.95
C HIS A 297 -4.82 6.17 -7.36
N ASP A 298 -5.91 5.39 -7.41
CA ASP A 298 -7.25 5.88 -7.75
C ASP A 298 -7.96 6.25 -6.44
N HIS A 299 -7.87 7.53 -6.02
CA HIS A 299 -8.18 7.98 -4.67
C HIS A 299 -9.62 7.77 -4.22
N ASN A 300 -10.56 7.72 -5.15
CA ASN A 300 -11.98 7.66 -4.83
C ASN A 300 -12.54 6.23 -4.90
N ASN A 301 -11.78 5.29 -5.44
CA ASN A 301 -12.19 3.90 -5.58
C ASN A 301 -12.00 3.12 -4.27
N THR A 302 -12.94 2.21 -4.00
CA THR A 302 -12.89 1.34 -2.82
C THR A 302 -13.22 -0.11 -3.15
N TYR A 303 -13.18 -0.48 -4.42
CA TYR A 303 -13.67 -1.77 -4.89
C TYR A 303 -12.89 -2.97 -4.34
N GLU A 304 -13.62 -4.09 -4.26
CA GLU A 304 -13.13 -5.45 -4.05
C GLU A 304 -13.77 -6.32 -5.14
N ILE A 305 -12.97 -6.80 -6.08
CA ILE A 305 -13.42 -7.59 -7.23
C ILE A 305 -12.69 -8.92 -7.20
N ASP A 306 -13.42 -10.03 -7.25
CA ASP A 306 -12.81 -11.34 -7.48
C ASP A 306 -12.56 -11.51 -8.99
N TYR A 307 -11.30 -11.67 -9.38
CA TYR A 307 -10.92 -11.92 -10.74
C TYR A 307 -10.01 -13.15 -10.82
N LYS A 308 -10.53 -14.19 -11.44
CA LYS A 308 -9.83 -15.49 -11.55
C LYS A 308 -9.38 -16.09 -10.22
N GLY A 309 -10.08 -15.79 -9.12
CA GLY A 309 -9.73 -16.29 -7.78
C GLY A 309 -8.71 -15.42 -7.02
N ILE A 310 -8.24 -14.31 -7.59
CA ILE A 310 -7.46 -13.29 -6.89
C ILE A 310 -8.36 -12.07 -6.67
N LYS A 311 -8.42 -11.54 -5.46
CA LYS A 311 -9.13 -10.28 -5.22
C LYS A 311 -8.31 -9.08 -5.67
N LEU A 312 -8.84 -8.27 -6.58
CA LEU A 312 -8.32 -6.95 -6.91
C LEU A 312 -8.97 -5.92 -5.99
N VAL A 313 -8.18 -5.22 -5.19
CA VAL A 313 -8.68 -4.37 -4.10
C VAL A 313 -8.06 -2.99 -4.19
N ASN A 314 -8.88 -1.95 -4.38
CA ASN A 314 -8.40 -0.56 -4.32
C ASN A 314 -8.70 0.06 -2.96
N THR A 315 -7.72 0.73 -2.37
CA THR A 315 -7.85 1.46 -1.12
C THR A 315 -7.92 2.95 -1.44
N PRO A 316 -8.90 3.68 -0.88
CA PRO A 316 -9.06 5.10 -1.15
C PRO A 316 -7.89 5.90 -0.58
N GLY A 317 -7.67 7.11 -1.12
CA GLY A 317 -6.66 8.02 -0.62
C GLY A 317 -6.92 8.44 0.84
N ALA A 318 -5.86 8.55 1.63
CA ALA A 318 -5.89 9.02 3.01
C ALA A 318 -5.58 10.52 3.14
N GLY A 319 -5.13 11.17 2.06
CA GLY A 319 -4.61 12.52 2.08
C GLY A 319 -5.66 13.60 1.82
N PHE A 320 -5.59 14.68 2.58
CA PHE A 320 -6.39 15.89 2.36
C PHE A 320 -5.63 16.99 1.62
N ALA A 321 -4.40 16.75 1.18
CA ALA A 321 -3.61 17.70 0.40
C ALA A 321 -3.74 17.49 -1.11
N THR A 322 -4.43 16.45 -1.53
CA THR A 322 -4.80 16.10 -2.89
C THR A 322 -6.32 16.04 -3.03
N TYR A 323 -6.83 15.72 -4.22
CA TYR A 323 -8.28 15.55 -4.44
C TYR A 323 -8.81 14.38 -3.61
N ASN A 324 -10.02 14.54 -3.10
CA ASN A 324 -10.61 13.58 -2.19
C ASN A 324 -12.14 13.55 -2.30
N SER A 325 -12.74 12.49 -1.75
CA SER A 325 -14.17 12.30 -1.68
C SER A 325 -14.63 11.96 -0.26
N GLU A 326 -15.88 11.62 -0.09
CA GLU A 326 -16.40 11.11 1.19
C GLU A 326 -15.80 9.75 1.60
N ASN A 327 -15.19 9.03 0.65
CA ASN A 327 -14.54 7.75 0.89
C ASN A 327 -13.12 7.88 1.50
N ILE A 328 -12.60 9.12 1.64
CA ILE A 328 -11.27 9.33 2.22
C ILE A 328 -11.09 8.54 3.51
N GLY A 329 -10.05 7.70 3.58
CA GLY A 329 -9.91 6.76 4.68
C GLY A 329 -8.71 5.83 4.55
N VAL A 330 -8.81 4.70 5.20
CA VAL A 330 -7.81 3.63 5.23
C VAL A 330 -8.52 2.29 5.04
N ARG A 331 -7.77 1.21 4.82
CA ARG A 331 -8.33 -0.14 4.73
C ARG A 331 -7.75 -1.05 5.80
N THR A 332 -8.60 -1.80 6.47
CA THR A 332 -8.17 -2.93 7.31
C THR A 332 -8.22 -4.22 6.52
N ILE A 333 -7.27 -5.12 6.80
CA ILE A 333 -7.21 -6.46 6.23
C ILE A 333 -6.86 -7.39 7.37
N THR A 334 -7.68 -8.41 7.62
CA THR A 334 -7.50 -9.34 8.73
C THR A 334 -7.35 -10.76 8.20
N LEU A 335 -6.26 -11.40 8.61
CA LEU A 335 -5.96 -12.80 8.37
C LEU A 335 -6.23 -13.62 9.64
N ASN A 336 -6.59 -14.89 9.44
CA ASN A 336 -6.67 -15.87 10.51
C ASN A 336 -5.80 -17.09 10.15
N GLU A 337 -4.83 -17.45 10.99
CA GLU A 337 -3.90 -18.55 10.69
C GLU A 337 -4.58 -19.93 10.59
N ASN A 338 -5.81 -20.08 11.13
CA ASN A 338 -6.57 -21.31 11.00
C ASN A 338 -7.26 -21.47 9.64
N ASP A 339 -7.35 -20.39 8.85
CA ASP A 339 -7.86 -20.40 7.48
C ASP A 339 -7.17 -19.33 6.64
N LEU A 340 -6.02 -19.65 6.08
CA LEU A 340 -5.23 -18.77 5.21
C LEU A 340 -5.67 -18.86 3.73
N THR A 341 -6.88 -19.37 3.45
CA THR A 341 -7.47 -19.36 2.10
C THR A 341 -8.40 -18.17 1.88
N THR A 342 -8.74 -17.45 2.96
CA THR A 342 -9.63 -16.31 2.95
C THR A 342 -9.08 -15.17 3.82
N PHE A 343 -9.66 -13.99 3.68
CA PHE A 343 -9.38 -12.83 4.52
C PHE A 343 -10.60 -11.90 4.58
N GLU A 344 -10.65 -11.09 5.64
CA GLU A 344 -11.61 -10.01 5.76
C GLU A 344 -10.97 -8.67 5.43
N THR A 345 -11.72 -7.78 4.79
CA THR A 345 -11.24 -6.41 4.52
C THR A 345 -12.37 -5.40 4.55
N GLU A 346 -12.06 -4.19 5.04
CA GLU A 346 -13.03 -3.12 5.18
C GLU A 346 -12.35 -1.75 4.98
N VAL A 347 -13.05 -0.83 4.31
CA VAL A 347 -12.65 0.59 4.28
C VAL A 347 -13.19 1.29 5.51
N VAL A 348 -12.29 1.93 6.25
CA VAL A 348 -12.61 2.74 7.44
C VAL A 348 -12.41 4.20 7.07
N THR A 349 -13.50 4.91 6.80
CA THR A 349 -13.44 6.30 6.34
C THR A 349 -13.17 7.27 7.51
N TYR A 350 -12.74 8.49 7.17
CA TYR A 350 -12.65 9.58 8.15
C TYR A 350 -13.97 9.78 8.88
N LEU A 351 -15.09 9.74 8.15
CA LEU A 351 -16.42 9.93 8.70
C LEU A 351 -16.78 8.86 9.71
N ASN A 352 -16.41 7.59 9.47
CA ASN A 352 -16.63 6.50 10.43
C ASN A 352 -15.79 6.68 11.70
N LEU A 353 -14.51 7.04 11.55
CA LEU A 353 -13.57 7.17 12.67
C LEU A 353 -13.93 8.32 13.64
N PHE A 354 -14.53 9.37 13.11
CA PHE A 354 -14.81 10.60 13.86
C PHE A 354 -16.31 10.86 14.02
N GLU A 355 -17.15 9.84 13.86
CA GLU A 355 -18.59 9.97 14.11
C GLU A 355 -18.86 10.53 15.52
N GLY A 356 -19.62 11.63 15.59
CA GLY A 356 -19.92 12.30 16.86
C GLY A 356 -18.84 13.26 17.38
N ASP A 357 -17.63 13.30 16.80
CA ASP A 357 -16.62 14.30 17.12
C ASP A 357 -16.81 15.59 16.31
N ASN A 358 -17.48 16.56 16.89
CA ASN A 358 -17.81 17.81 16.23
C ASN A 358 -16.57 18.63 15.80
N ALA A 359 -15.45 18.53 16.51
CA ALA A 359 -14.23 19.26 16.16
C ALA A 359 -13.54 18.62 14.93
N ALA A 360 -13.45 17.29 14.94
CA ALA A 360 -12.92 16.54 13.81
C ALA A 360 -13.81 16.67 12.58
N MET A 361 -15.14 16.64 12.73
CA MET A 361 -16.08 16.85 11.63
C MET A 361 -15.98 18.26 11.03
N ALA A 362 -15.81 19.31 11.86
CA ALA A 362 -15.57 20.65 11.36
C ALA A 362 -14.22 20.74 10.60
N LEU A 363 -13.19 20.03 11.06
CA LEU A 363 -11.91 19.97 10.39
C LEU A 363 -12.00 19.23 9.04
N TYR A 364 -12.79 18.15 8.97
CA TYR A 364 -13.13 17.48 7.71
C TYR A 364 -13.82 18.43 6.72
N GLU A 365 -14.91 19.08 7.14
CA GLU A 365 -15.66 20.04 6.31
C GLU A 365 -14.77 21.16 5.76
N LEU A 366 -13.75 21.59 6.49
CA LEU A 366 -12.77 22.61 6.05
C LEU A 366 -11.85 22.12 4.92
N ASN A 367 -11.52 20.83 4.91
CA ASN A 367 -10.48 20.27 4.04
C ASN A 367 -11.03 19.38 2.93
N SER A 368 -12.28 18.91 3.01
CA SER A 368 -12.89 18.04 2.00
C SER A 368 -13.24 18.80 0.73
N ASP A 369 -13.00 18.19 -0.42
CA ASP A 369 -13.36 18.74 -1.74
C ASP A 369 -14.87 18.64 -2.03
N THR A 370 -15.57 17.75 -1.34
CA THR A 370 -17.03 17.61 -1.46
C THR A 370 -17.80 18.73 -0.74
N THR A 371 -17.12 19.53 0.06
CA THR A 371 -17.73 20.56 0.91
C THR A 371 -17.83 21.91 0.21
N SER A 372 -19.02 22.53 0.21
CA SER A 372 -19.24 23.85 -0.37
C SER A 372 -18.41 24.94 0.34
N THR A 373 -18.08 26.01 -0.39
CA THR A 373 -17.37 27.17 0.17
C THR A 373 -18.08 27.77 1.39
N TRP A 374 -19.42 27.83 1.34
CA TRP A 374 -20.19 28.32 2.47
C TRP A 374 -20.08 27.42 3.71
N THR A 375 -20.17 26.11 3.51
CA THR A 375 -19.99 25.14 4.58
C THR A 375 -18.59 25.25 5.18
N LYS A 376 -17.54 25.39 4.35
CA LYS A 376 -16.16 25.61 4.82
C LYS A 376 -16.04 26.86 5.72
N ILE A 377 -16.71 27.97 5.36
CA ILE A 377 -16.73 29.18 6.21
C ILE A 377 -17.38 28.87 7.56
N VAL A 378 -18.53 28.21 7.58
CA VAL A 378 -19.22 27.83 8.81
C VAL A 378 -18.37 26.87 9.65
N ALA A 379 -17.76 25.89 9.02
CA ALA A 379 -16.88 24.92 9.65
C ALA A 379 -15.65 25.56 10.31
N PHE A 380 -15.07 26.59 9.69
CA PHE A 380 -13.98 27.36 10.29
C PHE A 380 -14.36 27.97 11.64
N PHE A 381 -15.53 28.62 11.73
CA PHE A 381 -15.98 29.20 12.98
C PHE A 381 -16.35 28.12 14.03
N LYS A 382 -16.98 27.02 13.61
CA LYS A 382 -17.24 25.87 14.49
C LYS A 382 -15.92 25.32 15.06
N TYR A 383 -14.94 25.07 14.21
CA TYR A 383 -13.64 24.56 14.64
C TYR A 383 -12.95 25.47 15.64
N LEU A 384 -12.97 26.78 15.44
CA LEU A 384 -12.42 27.75 16.41
C LEU A 384 -13.13 27.66 17.77
N VAL A 385 -14.45 27.54 17.78
CA VAL A 385 -15.22 27.39 19.03
C VAL A 385 -14.82 26.11 19.77
N TYR A 386 -14.75 24.98 19.07
CA TYR A 386 -14.34 23.69 19.67
C TYR A 386 -12.89 23.72 20.16
N ALA A 387 -11.97 24.32 19.39
CA ALA A 387 -10.58 24.47 19.80
C ALA A 387 -10.44 25.29 21.09
N VAL A 388 -11.21 26.37 21.24
CA VAL A 388 -11.24 27.19 22.47
C VAL A 388 -11.87 26.42 23.64
N GLN A 389 -12.96 25.68 23.41
CA GLN A 389 -13.59 24.86 24.43
C GLN A 389 -12.67 23.77 24.97
N ASN A 390 -11.92 23.09 24.07
CA ASN A 390 -10.96 22.08 24.46
C ASN A 390 -9.78 22.66 25.25
N LEU A 391 -9.30 23.86 24.89
CA LEU A 391 -8.29 24.57 25.65
C LEU A 391 -8.82 24.97 27.03
N ALA A 392 -10.05 25.45 27.12
CA ALA A 392 -10.68 25.85 28.41
C ALA A 392 -10.96 24.62 29.30
N GLY A 393 -11.36 23.48 28.71
CA GLY A 393 -11.58 22.23 29.44
C GLY A 393 -10.32 21.65 30.08
N ASN A 394 -9.15 21.90 29.49
CA ASN A 394 -7.85 21.49 30.03
C ASN A 394 -7.35 22.41 31.17
N PHE A 395 -8.04 23.53 31.46
CA PHE A 395 -7.77 24.45 32.57
C PHE A 395 -8.87 24.32 33.67
N GLN A 396 -9.26 23.10 34.01
CA GLN A 396 -10.02 22.92 35.26
C GLN A 396 -9.04 23.04 36.44
N PHE A 397 -9.19 24.17 37.20
CA PHE A 397 -8.51 24.43 38.45
C PHE A 397 -9.02 23.49 39.55
#